data_015ad2313667180b1158d8eddf2225f7
#
_entry.id   015ad2313667180b1158d8eddf2225f7
#
_cell.length_a   1.000
_cell.length_b   1.000
_cell.length_c   1.000
_cell.angle_alpha   90.00
_cell.angle_beta   90.00
_cell.angle_gamma   90.00
#
_symmetry.space_group_name_H-M   'P 1'
#
loop_
_entity.id
_entity.type
_entity.pdbx_description
1 polymer ?
#
loop_
_entity_poly.entity_id
_entity_poly.type
_entity_poly.pdbx_seq_one_letter_code
_entity_poly.pdbx_strand_id
1 'polypeptide(L)'
;MIGRRWTGAIIEVLLREGPMRFSAVAQSIPELSDRLLSERLKELEARGVVQRIVHAGPPIRVEYALTDMGRDLQDAVTELRAWARRWLPHPMIDSPTLPRPAGPAPLA
;
A
#
# COMPACT_ATOMS: atom_id res chain seq x y z
N MET A 1 4.73 3.11 -12.82
CA MET A 1 4.87 4.26 -12.17
C MET A 1 5.60 4.09 -10.92
N ILE A 2 6.65 4.80 -10.78
CA ILE A 2 7.50 4.67 -9.64
C ILE A 2 6.80 4.94 -8.36
N GLY A 3 5.98 5.93 -8.32
CA GLY A 3 5.29 6.25 -7.09
C GLY A 3 4.41 5.14 -6.58
N ARG A 4 3.95 4.29 -7.45
CA ARG A 4 3.06 3.25 -7.02
C ARG A 4 3.73 2.08 -6.39
N ARG A 5 5.04 1.99 -6.53
CA ARG A 5 5.75 0.92 -5.87
C ARG A 5 5.59 0.98 -4.37
N TRP A 6 5.52 2.20 -3.85
CA TRP A 6 5.52 2.37 -2.40
C TRP A 6 4.16 2.18 -1.77
N THR A 7 3.11 2.15 -2.60
CA THR A 7 1.76 1.99 -2.09
C THR A 7 1.61 0.67 -1.35
N GLY A 8 2.08 -0.41 -1.95
CA GLY A 8 1.99 -1.72 -1.31
C GLY A 8 2.77 -1.78 -0.01
N ALA A 9 3.95 -1.16 0.02
CA ALA A 9 4.76 -1.17 1.22
C ALA A 9 4.07 -0.41 2.36
N ILE A 10 3.44 0.71 2.04
CA ILE A 10 2.73 1.49 3.06
C ILE A 10 1.56 0.69 3.60
N ILE A 11 0.79 0.07 2.73
CA ILE A 11 -0.35 -0.73 3.15
C ILE A 11 0.10 -1.88 4.02
N GLU A 12 1.19 -2.53 3.65
CA GLU A 12 1.69 -3.66 4.40
C GLU A 12 2.14 -3.25 5.81
N VAL A 13 2.81 -2.13 5.92
CA VAL A 13 3.26 -1.65 7.21
C VAL A 13 2.06 -1.34 8.11
N LEU A 14 1.07 -0.66 7.56
CA LEU A 14 -0.12 -0.32 8.35
C LEU A 14 -0.93 -1.55 8.72
N LEU A 15 -0.94 -2.56 7.86
CA LEU A 15 -1.64 -3.79 8.18
C LEU A 15 -0.96 -4.52 9.32
N ARG A 16 0.37 -4.57 9.28
CA ARG A 16 1.13 -5.32 10.28
C ARG A 16 1.14 -4.63 11.64
N GLU A 17 1.32 -3.31 11.60
CA GLU A 17 1.50 -2.57 12.86
C GLU A 17 0.22 -1.95 13.41
N GLY A 18 -0.80 -1.82 12.60
CA GLY A 18 -2.00 -1.14 13.02
C GLY A 18 -1.84 0.36 12.88
N PRO A 19 -2.63 1.15 13.61
CA PRO A 19 -2.54 2.60 13.49
C PRO A 19 -1.16 3.12 13.87
N MET A 20 -0.62 4.01 13.06
CA MET A 20 0.73 4.51 13.24
C MET A 20 0.80 6.01 12.98
N ARG A 21 1.67 6.68 13.70
CA ARG A 21 1.95 8.07 13.44
C ARG A 21 2.83 8.17 12.20
N PHE A 22 2.84 9.36 11.61
CA PHE A 22 3.62 9.59 10.39
C PHE A 22 5.09 9.21 10.58
N SER A 23 5.67 9.64 11.69
CA SER A 23 7.09 9.36 11.92
C SER A 23 7.38 7.87 12.01
N ALA A 24 6.46 7.10 12.56
CA ALA A 24 6.65 5.67 12.66
C ALA A 24 6.57 5.01 11.28
N VAL A 25 5.65 5.46 10.45
CA VAL A 25 5.57 4.94 9.09
C VAL A 25 6.85 5.29 8.35
N ALA A 26 7.32 6.51 8.50
CA ALA A 26 8.54 6.96 7.82
C ALA A 26 9.73 6.11 8.23
N GLN A 27 9.83 5.78 9.50
CA GLN A 27 10.93 4.95 9.99
C GLN A 27 10.86 3.53 9.45
N SER A 28 9.66 3.06 9.16
CA SER A 28 9.48 1.72 8.64
C SER A 28 9.84 1.61 7.17
N ILE A 29 9.88 2.72 6.46
CA ILE A 29 10.19 2.74 5.04
C ILE A 29 11.26 3.82 4.80
N PRO A 30 12.47 3.58 5.27
CA PRO A 30 13.49 4.64 5.22
C PRO A 30 13.90 5.07 3.81
N GLU A 31 13.63 4.25 2.82
CA GLU A 31 13.97 4.61 1.45
C GLU A 31 13.03 5.68 0.90
N LEU A 32 11.90 5.89 1.53
CA LEU A 32 10.90 6.79 1.03
C LEU A 32 11.06 8.15 1.72
N SER A 33 11.14 9.22 0.94
CA SER A 33 11.27 10.54 1.55
C SER A 33 9.99 10.92 2.28
N ASP A 34 10.10 11.81 3.24
CA ASP A 34 8.93 12.27 3.97
C ASP A 34 7.93 12.94 3.05
N ARG A 35 8.43 13.66 2.07
CA ARG A 35 7.56 14.33 1.14
C ARG A 35 6.76 13.34 0.32
N LEU A 36 7.43 12.31 -0.18
CA LEU A 36 6.74 11.32 -1.00
C LEU A 36 5.78 10.50 -0.16
N LEU A 37 6.20 10.16 1.07
CA LEU A 37 5.31 9.45 1.98
C LEU A 37 4.05 10.26 2.24
N SER A 38 4.21 11.55 2.48
CA SER A 38 3.06 12.42 2.73
C SER A 38 2.13 12.43 1.53
N GLU A 39 2.68 12.50 0.33
CA GLU A 39 1.87 12.49 -0.88
C GLU A 39 1.14 11.18 -1.07
N ARG A 40 1.84 10.06 -0.80
CA ARG A 40 1.20 8.75 -0.96
C ARG A 40 0.09 8.55 0.08
N LEU A 41 0.32 8.99 1.30
CA LEU A 41 -0.71 8.86 2.33
C LEU A 41 -1.95 9.70 2.00
N LYS A 42 -1.74 10.90 1.48
CA LYS A 42 -2.88 11.72 1.08
C LYS A 42 -3.66 11.06 -0.05
N GLU A 43 -2.94 10.46 -0.98
CA GLU A 43 -3.59 9.80 -2.09
C GLU A 43 -4.39 8.59 -1.62
N LEU A 44 -3.82 7.81 -0.72
CA LEU A 44 -4.50 6.63 -0.19
C LEU A 44 -5.71 7.04 0.65
N GLU A 45 -5.59 8.13 1.38
CA GLU A 45 -6.70 8.65 2.16
C GLU A 45 -7.83 9.10 1.23
N ALA A 46 -7.48 9.79 0.15
CA ALA A 46 -8.49 10.27 -0.79
C ALA A 46 -9.21 9.12 -1.46
N ARG A 47 -8.56 7.98 -1.60
CA ARG A 47 -9.19 6.81 -2.21
C ARG A 47 -9.89 5.91 -1.22
N GLY A 48 -9.86 6.24 0.04
CA GLY A 48 -10.55 5.47 1.05
C GLY A 48 -9.81 4.24 1.53
N VAL A 49 -8.53 4.10 1.18
CA VAL A 49 -7.74 2.95 1.59
C VAL A 49 -7.16 3.17 2.98
N VAL A 50 -6.83 4.41 3.30
CA VAL A 50 -6.24 4.79 4.57
C VAL A 50 -7.10 5.86 5.20
N GLN A 51 -7.22 5.83 6.52
CA GLN A 51 -7.89 6.88 7.24
C GLN A 51 -6.93 7.56 8.18
N ARG A 52 -7.19 8.84 8.41
CA ARG A 52 -6.38 9.64 9.29
C ARG A 52 -7.19 9.83 10.55
N ILE A 53 -6.65 9.44 11.66
CA ILE A 53 -7.34 9.48 12.94
C ILE A 53 -6.70 10.54 13.80
N VAL A 54 -7.49 11.50 14.24
CA VAL A 54 -7.00 12.57 15.08
C VAL A 54 -7.45 12.30 16.51
N HIS A 55 -6.48 12.20 17.41
CA HIS A 55 -6.76 12.03 18.81
C HIS A 55 -6.66 13.39 19.48
N ALA A 56 -7.72 13.81 20.12
CA ALA A 56 -7.74 15.10 20.78
C ALA A 56 -6.76 15.07 21.94
N GLY A 57 -6.30 16.25 22.28
CA GLY A 57 -5.43 16.17 23.30
C GLY A 57 -5.00 17.26 23.91
N PRO A 58 -4.12 17.64 24.77
CA PRO A 58 -2.76 17.95 24.51
C PRO A 58 -1.88 16.77 24.86
N PRO A 59 -0.97 16.44 23.94
CA PRO A 59 -0.87 16.98 22.60
C PRO A 59 -1.80 16.27 21.64
N ILE A 60 -2.19 16.94 20.59
CA ILE A 60 -2.98 16.31 19.55
C ILE A 60 -2.11 15.30 18.83
N ARG A 61 -2.64 14.13 18.59
CA ARG A 61 -1.91 13.09 17.90
C ARG A 61 -2.68 12.67 16.66
N VAL A 62 -1.96 12.42 15.58
CA VAL A 62 -2.56 11.99 14.33
C VAL A 62 -1.95 10.64 13.96
N GLU A 63 -2.82 9.68 13.67
CA GLU A 63 -2.38 8.36 13.27
C GLU A 63 -3.02 8.01 11.95
N TYR A 64 -2.36 7.14 11.20
CA TYR A 64 -2.88 6.62 9.94
C TYR A 64 -3.17 5.14 10.13
N ALA A 65 -4.27 4.69 9.58
CA ALA A 65 -4.66 3.29 9.69
C ALA A 65 -5.37 2.86 8.41
N LEU A 66 -5.37 1.57 8.14
CA LEU A 66 -6.11 1.07 7.02
C LEU A 66 -7.60 1.12 7.34
N THR A 67 -8.40 1.42 6.33
CA THR A 67 -9.84 1.27 6.43
C THR A 67 -10.18 -0.20 6.16
N ASP A 68 -11.44 -0.56 6.31
CA ASP A 68 -11.87 -1.90 5.95
C ASP A 68 -11.59 -2.19 4.49
N MET A 69 -11.83 -1.20 3.63
CA MET A 69 -11.52 -1.35 2.22
C MET A 69 -10.03 -1.58 2.01
N GLY A 70 -9.20 -0.88 2.77
CA GLY A 70 -7.75 -1.06 2.66
C GLY A 70 -7.32 -2.45 3.07
N ARG A 71 -7.92 -2.99 4.11
CA ARG A 71 -7.59 -4.35 4.55
C ARG A 71 -8.04 -5.38 3.52
N ASP A 72 -9.21 -5.18 2.93
CA ASP A 72 -9.69 -6.10 1.90
C ASP A 72 -8.78 -6.05 0.68
N LEU A 73 -8.28 -4.89 0.33
CA LEU A 73 -7.37 -4.76 -0.77
C LEU A 73 -6.09 -5.56 -0.52
N GLN A 74 -5.58 -5.50 0.69
CA GLN A 74 -4.38 -6.26 1.02
C GLN A 74 -4.63 -7.76 0.92
N ASP A 75 -5.79 -8.21 1.36
CA ASP A 75 -6.14 -9.61 1.26
C ASP A 75 -6.18 -10.05 -0.20
N ALA A 76 -6.76 -9.22 -1.05
CA ALA A 76 -6.83 -9.53 -2.48
C ALA A 76 -5.44 -9.62 -3.10
N VAL A 77 -4.55 -8.72 -2.72
CA VAL A 77 -3.19 -8.74 -3.24
C VAL A 77 -2.45 -9.99 -2.76
N THR A 78 -2.64 -10.36 -1.52
CA THR A 78 -2.03 -11.56 -0.97
C THR A 78 -2.49 -12.80 -1.72
N GLU A 79 -3.78 -12.89 -2.00
CA GLU A 79 -4.32 -13.99 -2.77
C GLU A 79 -3.76 -14.03 -4.17
N LEU A 80 -3.64 -12.86 -4.78
CA LEU A 80 -3.12 -12.77 -6.13
C LEU A 80 -1.66 -13.20 -6.18
N ARG A 81 -0.88 -12.81 -5.19
CA ARG A 81 0.51 -13.22 -5.12
C ARG A 81 0.64 -14.74 -4.96
N ALA A 82 -0.21 -15.32 -4.13
CA ALA A 82 -0.21 -16.77 -3.94
C ALA A 82 -0.56 -17.47 -5.24
N TRP A 83 -1.54 -16.94 -5.95
CA TRP A 83 -1.92 -17.49 -7.24
C TRP A 83 -0.76 -17.42 -8.23
N ALA A 84 -0.07 -16.28 -8.26
CA ALA A 84 1.04 -16.09 -9.18
C ALA A 84 2.18 -17.03 -8.88
N ARG A 85 2.49 -17.23 -7.59
CA ARG A 85 3.56 -18.15 -7.22
C ARG A 85 3.25 -19.58 -7.61
N ARG A 86 1.98 -19.93 -7.58
CA ARG A 86 1.58 -21.29 -7.92
C ARG A 86 1.61 -21.54 -9.42
N TRP A 87 1.22 -20.55 -10.19
CA TRP A 87 0.98 -20.76 -11.60
C TRP A 87 1.95 -20.09 -12.54
N LEU A 88 2.69 -19.10 -12.09
CA LEU A 88 3.58 -18.35 -12.97
C LEU A 88 5.02 -18.57 -12.55
N PRO A 89 5.92 -18.65 -13.53
CA PRO A 89 7.33 -18.88 -13.21
C PRO A 89 8.00 -17.67 -12.58
N HIS A 90 7.48 -16.48 -12.79
CA HIS A 90 8.05 -15.29 -12.21
C HIS A 90 7.00 -14.54 -11.42
N PRO A 91 7.39 -13.92 -10.34
CA PRO A 91 6.44 -13.17 -9.54
C PRO A 91 6.12 -11.83 -10.18
N MET A 92 5.32 -11.85 -11.18
CA MET A 92 5.01 -10.66 -11.95
C MET A 92 4.42 -9.54 -11.14
N ILE A 93 3.74 -9.88 -10.08
CA ILE A 93 3.11 -8.85 -9.30
C ILE A 93 4.09 -8.04 -8.54
N ASP A 94 5.26 -8.55 -8.30
CA ASP A 94 6.28 -7.83 -7.56
C ASP A 94 7.08 -6.94 -8.47
N SER A 95 6.85 -6.99 -9.75
CA SER A 95 7.60 -6.19 -10.69
C SER A 95 6.96 -4.82 -10.84
N PRO A 96 7.74 -3.77 -10.80
CA PRO A 96 7.17 -2.45 -11.00
C PRO A 96 6.68 -2.23 -12.43
N THR A 97 7.17 -3.02 -13.36
CA THR A 97 6.71 -2.88 -14.69
C THR A 97 6.07 -4.12 -15.05
N LEU A 98 4.85 -4.27 -14.83
CA LEU A 98 4.15 -5.42 -15.29
C LEU A 98 4.05 -5.41 -16.76
N PRO A 99 4.22 -6.52 -17.32
CA PRO A 99 4.12 -6.60 -18.73
C PRO A 99 2.71 -6.41 -19.11
N ARG A 100 2.48 -5.76 -20.10
CA ARG A 100 1.29 -5.50 -20.52
C ARG A 100 0.78 -6.55 -21.16
N PRO A 101 -0.18 -6.82 -21.00
CA PRO A 101 -0.88 -7.84 -21.54
C PRO A 101 -0.94 -7.63 -22.88
N ALA A 102 -0.26 -7.71 -23.35
CA ALA A 102 -0.35 -7.67 -24.55
C ALA A 102 -1.45 -8.02 -25.09
N GLY A 103 -1.89 -7.60 -25.19
CA GLY A 103 -2.81 -7.90 -25.78
C GLY A 103 -3.50 -8.75 -25.53
N PRO A 104 -4.07 -8.92 -25.95
CA PRO A 104 -5.02 -9.54 -25.79
C PRO A 104 -5.00 -10.64 -25.51
N ALA A 105 -5.06 -10.79 -25.08
CA ALA A 105 -5.12 -11.63 -24.71
C ALA A 105 -5.71 -12.46 -25.21
N PRO A 106 -5.68 -12.93 -25.41
CA PRO A 106 -6.22 -13.67 -25.95
C PRO A 106 -7.06 -14.26 -25.50
N LEU A 107 -7.45 -14.31 -25.29
CA LEU A 107 -8.29 -14.76 -24.96
C LEU A 107 -8.73 -15.26 -25.48
N ALA A 108 -8.49 -15.27 -25.84
CA ALA A 108 -9.01 -15.79 -26.34
C ALA A 108 -9.26 -16.30 -26.36
#